data_d5564c85df9dda1c368c4efb7a86d96b
#
_entry.id   d5564c85df9dda1c368c4efb7a86d96b
#
_cell.length_a   1.000
_cell.length_b   1.000
_cell.length_c   1.000
_cell.angle_alpha   90.00
_cell.angle_beta   90.00
_cell.angle_gamma   90.00
#
_symmetry.space_group_name_H-M   'P 1'
#
loop_
_entity.id
_entity.type
_entity.pdbx_description
1 polymer ?
#
loop_
_entity_poly.entity_id
_entity_poly.type
_entity_poly.pdbx_seq_one_letter_code
_entity_poly.pdbx_strand_id
1 'polypeptide(L)'
;MPRLGIGTLTATLALAALAACGGSSGSSTGTRTTTGSTSAAGVGSAVVPLRHVPTGEATLAYGAATRTLTVELRLTGLAPNSVHPAHIHSGLCARQGPVAYPLHDVQADGHGVADTVTAITAIKEGGIPDAAWYVNVHNGPSLTPEAQFEPIVCGDVANPARGAHVAVPLRLGPPPASPPSSPDQSASGTAQLAIRGGALTVVLDVTGLRPSSSHAVHIHLGSCASQGAVIHALPSLTADAGGHATLTATVGNVSSIPTGTWYINVHRTTAVTAGQTDFDPILCGDVGGASGY
;
A
#
# COMPACT_ATOMS: atom_id res chain seq x y z
N MET A 1 8.23 -61.09 -9.15
CA MET A 1 7.06 -61.88 -9.59
C MET A 1 6.12 -62.00 -8.40
N PRO A 2 4.78 -61.85 -8.44
CA PRO A 2 3.88 -61.58 -9.58
C PRO A 2 3.01 -60.30 -9.35
N ARG A 3 2.53 -59.78 -10.38
CA ARG A 3 1.32 -59.73 -11.22
C ARG A 3 0.32 -58.64 -10.86
N LEU A 4 0.18 -57.76 -11.82
CA LEU A 4 -0.90 -56.96 -12.38
C LEU A 4 -2.34 -57.30 -11.90
N GLY A 5 -3.14 -56.24 -11.74
CA GLY A 5 -4.58 -56.21 -11.77
C GLY A 5 -5.05 -54.93 -12.48
N ILE A 6 -5.51 -55.10 -13.74
CA ILE A 6 -6.14 -54.09 -14.58
C ILE A 6 -7.63 -54.14 -14.29
N GLY A 7 -8.27 -53.05 -13.89
CA GLY A 7 -9.71 -52.91 -13.77
C GLY A 7 -10.24 -51.84 -14.73
N THR A 8 -10.85 -52.29 -15.82
CA THR A 8 -11.64 -51.50 -16.74
C THR A 8 -13.03 -51.25 -16.18
N LEU A 9 -13.49 -49.99 -16.21
CA LEU A 9 -14.92 -49.69 -16.00
C LEU A 9 -15.46 -48.91 -17.22
N THR A 10 -16.50 -49.51 -17.75
CA THR A 10 -17.24 -49.17 -18.96
C THR A 10 -18.14 -47.95 -18.79
N ALA A 11 -18.20 -47.15 -19.85
CA ALA A 11 -19.15 -46.06 -20.01
C ALA A 11 -20.55 -46.58 -20.38
N THR A 12 -21.59 -45.98 -19.81
CA THR A 12 -22.99 -46.17 -20.28
C THR A 12 -23.52 -44.83 -20.77
N LEU A 13 -23.79 -44.79 -22.08
CA LEU A 13 -24.56 -43.72 -22.75
C LEU A 13 -26.04 -43.94 -22.45
N ALA A 14 -26.79 -42.90 -22.11
CA ALA A 14 -28.24 -42.88 -22.16
C ALA A 14 -28.67 -41.81 -23.18
N LEU A 15 -29.28 -42.29 -24.27
CA LEU A 15 -30.05 -41.50 -25.23
C LEU A 15 -31.48 -41.34 -24.71
N ALA A 16 -32.06 -40.14 -24.79
CA ALA A 16 -33.48 -39.93 -24.71
C ALA A 16 -33.97 -38.93 -25.77
N ALA A 17 -35.05 -39.28 -26.39
CA ALA A 17 -35.52 -38.88 -27.67
C ALA A 17 -36.33 -37.56 -27.72
N LEU A 18 -36.47 -37.09 -28.97
CA LEU A 18 -37.24 -35.93 -29.45
C LEU A 18 -38.74 -36.01 -29.10
N ALA A 19 -39.33 -34.84 -28.89
CA ALA A 19 -40.73 -34.55 -29.27
C ALA A 19 -40.80 -33.18 -29.93
N ALA A 20 -41.29 -33.17 -31.18
CA ALA A 20 -41.57 -31.99 -31.97
C ALA A 20 -43.06 -31.64 -31.88
N CYS A 21 -43.42 -30.36 -31.83
CA CYS A 21 -44.66 -29.73 -32.29
C CYS A 21 -44.42 -28.22 -32.37
N GLY A 22 -44.39 -27.57 -33.49
CA GLY A 22 -45.42 -27.10 -34.33
C GLY A 22 -45.61 -25.57 -34.22
N GLY A 23 -45.06 -24.79 -35.15
CA GLY A 23 -45.63 -23.67 -35.84
C GLY A 23 -45.96 -22.35 -35.13
N SER A 24 -45.26 -21.26 -35.48
CA SER A 24 -45.89 -20.03 -36.01
C SER A 24 -44.80 -19.00 -36.36
N SER A 25 -44.92 -18.48 -37.56
CA SER A 25 -44.12 -17.42 -38.16
C SER A 25 -44.32 -16.10 -37.44
N GLY A 26 -43.20 -15.52 -36.95
CA GLY A 26 -43.13 -14.17 -36.43
C GLY A 26 -41.79 -13.57 -36.87
N SER A 27 -41.81 -12.71 -37.89
CA SER A 27 -40.66 -11.85 -38.26
C SER A 27 -40.32 -10.95 -37.10
N SER A 28 -39.23 -11.16 -36.44
CA SER A 28 -38.63 -10.19 -35.53
C SER A 28 -37.20 -9.88 -36.00
N THR A 29 -37.04 -8.67 -36.45
CA THR A 29 -35.78 -7.97 -36.69
C THR A 29 -34.81 -8.25 -35.54
N GLY A 30 -33.77 -9.01 -35.84
CA GLY A 30 -32.70 -9.32 -34.90
C GLY A 30 -31.93 -8.06 -34.54
N THR A 31 -32.21 -7.49 -33.39
CA THR A 31 -31.31 -6.53 -32.74
C THR A 31 -30.10 -7.30 -32.26
N ARG A 32 -28.99 -7.09 -32.99
CA ARG A 32 -27.68 -7.60 -32.60
C ARG A 32 -27.29 -6.93 -31.28
N THR A 33 -27.47 -7.62 -30.16
CA THR A 33 -26.93 -7.18 -28.86
C THR A 33 -25.42 -7.30 -28.94
N THR A 34 -24.74 -6.22 -29.26
CA THR A 34 -23.31 -6.07 -28.99
C THR A 34 -23.18 -6.04 -27.46
N THR A 35 -22.62 -7.09 -26.91
CA THR A 35 -22.08 -7.04 -25.56
C THR A 35 -20.97 -6.01 -25.54
N GLY A 36 -21.34 -4.75 -25.32
CA GLY A 36 -20.42 -3.68 -25.02
C GLY A 36 -19.76 -4.00 -23.70
N SER A 37 -18.45 -4.14 -23.71
CA SER A 37 -17.62 -4.05 -22.52
C SER A 37 -18.02 -2.75 -21.81
N THR A 38 -18.68 -2.84 -20.66
CA THR A 38 -18.97 -1.67 -19.83
C THR A 38 -17.65 -1.19 -19.26
N SER A 39 -16.99 -0.27 -19.97
CA SER A 39 -15.99 0.61 -19.40
C SER A 39 -16.63 1.22 -18.16
N ALA A 40 -16.01 1.09 -17.00
CA ALA A 40 -16.50 1.72 -15.78
C ALA A 40 -16.75 3.20 -16.07
N ALA A 41 -18.02 3.64 -15.95
CA ALA A 41 -18.38 5.01 -16.26
C ALA A 41 -17.65 5.94 -15.28
N GLY A 42 -16.74 6.76 -15.81
CA GLY A 42 -16.04 7.76 -15.01
C GLY A 42 -17.02 8.79 -14.44
N VAL A 43 -16.68 9.36 -13.30
CA VAL A 43 -17.46 10.40 -12.65
C VAL A 43 -16.95 11.80 -13.02
N GLY A 44 -17.82 12.82 -12.89
CA GLY A 44 -17.45 14.21 -13.14
C GLY A 44 -16.74 14.89 -11.97
N SER A 45 -16.80 14.29 -10.77
CA SER A 45 -16.09 14.78 -9.58
C SER A 45 -15.80 13.65 -8.60
N ALA A 46 -14.74 13.81 -7.80
CA ALA A 46 -14.37 12.91 -6.72
C ALA A 46 -13.71 13.69 -5.56
N VAL A 47 -13.88 13.21 -4.34
CA VAL A 47 -13.12 13.65 -3.18
C VAL A 47 -12.27 12.46 -2.71
N VAL A 48 -10.99 12.68 -2.59
CA VAL A 48 -9.98 11.65 -2.30
C VAL A 48 -9.30 11.97 -0.99
N PRO A 49 -9.51 11.18 0.07
CA PRO A 49 -8.72 11.30 1.29
C PRO A 49 -7.27 10.93 1.00
N LEU A 50 -6.34 11.78 1.40
CA LEU A 50 -4.90 11.53 1.35
C LEU A 50 -4.43 11.05 2.72
N ARG A 51 -3.84 9.86 2.76
CA ARG A 51 -3.37 9.21 3.99
C ARG A 51 -1.90 8.87 3.88
N HIS A 52 -1.26 8.76 5.02
CA HIS A 52 0.15 8.36 5.05
C HIS A 52 0.36 6.95 4.48
N VAL A 53 1.45 6.77 3.75
CA VAL A 53 1.98 5.51 3.25
C VAL A 53 3.50 5.46 3.53
N PRO A 54 4.11 4.28 3.61
CA PRO A 54 3.53 2.95 3.49
C PRO A 54 2.72 2.50 4.71
N THR A 55 2.04 1.35 4.58
CA THR A 55 1.37 0.65 5.68
C THR A 55 1.57 -0.85 5.54
N GLY A 56 1.34 -1.61 6.60
CA GLY A 56 1.45 -3.06 6.56
C GLY A 56 1.23 -3.76 7.90
N GLU A 57 1.75 -4.97 7.97
CA GLU A 57 1.70 -5.81 9.16
C GLU A 57 3.01 -6.58 9.34
N ALA A 58 3.42 -6.76 10.58
CA ALA A 58 4.44 -7.72 10.98
C ALA A 58 3.76 -8.89 11.71
N THR A 59 4.01 -10.11 11.28
CA THR A 59 3.61 -11.31 12.00
C THR A 59 4.82 -11.91 12.69
N LEU A 60 4.75 -12.05 14.00
CA LEU A 60 5.79 -12.66 14.84
C LEU A 60 5.33 -14.06 15.27
N ALA A 61 6.15 -15.08 15.02
CA ALA A 61 5.89 -16.46 15.42
C ALA A 61 7.09 -17.05 16.17
N TYR A 62 6.89 -17.49 17.41
CA TYR A 62 7.95 -18.05 18.27
C TYR A 62 7.83 -19.57 18.41
N GLY A 63 8.86 -20.27 18.01
CA GLY A 63 9.02 -21.71 18.22
C GLY A 63 9.81 -22.01 19.48
N ALA A 64 9.14 -22.39 20.58
CA ALA A 64 9.76 -22.63 21.88
C ALA A 64 10.82 -23.75 21.86
N ALA A 65 10.59 -24.82 21.09
CA ALA A 65 11.51 -25.95 20.98
C ALA A 65 12.85 -25.59 20.32
N THR A 66 12.81 -24.70 19.33
CA THR A 66 13.98 -24.23 18.58
C THR A 66 14.53 -22.90 19.07
N ARG A 67 13.78 -22.19 19.93
CA ARG A 67 14.01 -20.80 20.33
C ARG A 67 14.18 -19.86 19.11
N THR A 68 13.44 -20.14 18.06
CA THR A 68 13.46 -19.36 16.82
C THR A 68 12.27 -18.42 16.79
N LEU A 69 12.52 -17.15 16.51
CA LEU A 69 11.50 -16.16 16.18
C LEU A 69 11.48 -15.98 14.66
N THR A 70 10.35 -16.27 14.05
CA THR A 70 10.09 -15.94 12.65
C THR A 70 9.30 -14.63 12.59
N VAL A 71 9.79 -13.69 11.81
CA VAL A 71 9.14 -12.39 11.57
C VAL A 71 8.84 -12.27 10.08
N GLU A 72 7.58 -12.10 9.74
CA GLU A 72 7.11 -11.82 8.39
C GLU A 72 6.65 -10.36 8.33
N LEU A 73 7.15 -9.60 7.37
CA LEU A 73 6.78 -8.21 7.12
C LEU A 73 6.06 -8.13 5.78
N ARG A 74 4.82 -7.66 5.78
CA ARG A 74 4.05 -7.35 4.57
C ARG A 74 3.71 -5.89 4.52
N LEU A 75 4.20 -5.19 3.49
CA LEU A 75 3.97 -3.75 3.32
C LEU A 75 3.45 -3.44 1.92
N THR A 76 2.70 -2.35 1.84
CA THR A 76 2.23 -1.75 0.58
C THR A 76 2.45 -0.24 0.61
N GLY A 77 2.45 0.39 -0.56
CA GLY A 77 2.65 1.84 -0.67
C GLY A 77 4.10 2.27 -0.56
N LEU A 78 5.06 1.35 -0.70
CA LEU A 78 6.48 1.65 -0.83
C LEU A 78 6.80 2.21 -2.23
N ALA A 79 7.92 2.89 -2.39
CA ALA A 79 8.41 3.22 -3.73
C ALA A 79 8.70 1.94 -4.53
N PRO A 80 8.33 1.85 -5.82
CA PRO A 80 8.65 0.69 -6.64
C PRO A 80 10.14 0.35 -6.66
N ASN A 81 10.47 -0.92 -6.42
CA ASN A 81 11.84 -1.45 -6.37
C ASN A 81 12.73 -0.85 -5.26
N SER A 82 12.15 -0.28 -4.23
CA SER A 82 12.89 0.29 -3.09
C SER A 82 13.38 -0.78 -2.13
N VAL A 83 14.36 -0.41 -1.30
CA VAL A 83 14.97 -1.28 -0.27
C VAL A 83 14.98 -0.52 1.06
N HIS A 84 14.50 -1.18 2.12
CA HIS A 84 14.31 -0.57 3.42
C HIS A 84 14.88 -1.45 4.53
N PRO A 85 15.88 -0.98 5.30
CA PRO A 85 16.33 -1.68 6.50
C PRO A 85 15.19 -1.82 7.52
N ALA A 86 15.13 -2.97 8.19
CA ALA A 86 14.11 -3.28 9.17
C ALA A 86 14.71 -3.89 10.45
N HIS A 87 14.12 -3.58 11.59
CA HIS A 87 14.60 -4.05 12.90
C HIS A 87 13.44 -4.33 13.87
N ILE A 88 13.71 -5.23 14.83
CA ILE A 88 13.02 -5.20 16.12
C ILE A 88 13.89 -4.38 17.08
N HIS A 89 13.28 -3.42 17.74
CA HIS A 89 13.89 -2.60 18.76
C HIS A 89 13.31 -2.90 20.13
N SER A 90 14.08 -2.65 21.19
CA SER A 90 13.58 -2.60 22.57
C SER A 90 12.85 -1.28 22.80
N GLY A 91 11.71 -1.30 23.50
CA GLY A 91 10.92 -0.12 23.82
C GLY A 91 9.61 -0.07 23.04
N LEU A 92 9.22 1.13 22.64
CA LEU A 92 7.96 1.44 21.92
C LEU A 92 8.25 2.45 20.80
N CYS A 93 7.39 2.52 19.80
CA CYS A 93 7.48 3.49 18.70
C CYS A 93 7.60 4.93 19.20
N ALA A 94 6.83 5.31 20.24
CA ALA A 94 6.88 6.63 20.87
C ALA A 94 8.11 6.85 21.76
N ARG A 95 8.81 5.81 22.16
CA ARG A 95 10.01 5.84 23.01
C ARG A 95 11.03 4.84 22.49
N GLN A 96 11.70 5.25 21.43
CA GLN A 96 12.63 4.40 20.70
C GLN A 96 13.81 3.97 21.56
N GLY A 97 14.16 2.69 21.47
CA GLY A 97 15.30 2.09 22.15
C GLY A 97 16.26 1.45 21.14
N PRO A 98 17.30 0.76 21.64
CA PRO A 98 18.31 0.13 20.79
C PRO A 98 17.71 -1.02 19.95
N VAL A 99 18.40 -1.34 18.85
CA VAL A 99 18.10 -2.54 18.06
C VAL A 99 18.28 -3.78 18.95
N ALA A 100 17.22 -4.58 19.05
CA ALA A 100 17.24 -5.88 19.71
C ALA A 100 17.62 -6.97 18.70
N TYR A 101 17.03 -6.95 17.51
CA TYR A 101 17.28 -7.91 16.46
C TYR A 101 17.22 -7.25 15.08
N PRO A 102 18.24 -7.44 14.22
CA PRO A 102 18.16 -7.05 12.83
C PRO A 102 17.19 -7.98 12.07
N LEU A 103 16.48 -7.45 11.11
CA LEU A 103 15.67 -8.19 10.16
C LEU A 103 16.31 -8.13 8.76
N HIS A 104 15.86 -8.97 7.85
CA HIS A 104 16.20 -8.81 6.45
C HIS A 104 15.62 -7.49 5.94
N ASP A 105 16.33 -6.86 5.02
CA ASP A 105 15.84 -5.66 4.34
C ASP A 105 14.51 -5.97 3.63
N VAL A 106 13.57 -5.07 3.76
CA VAL A 106 12.31 -5.09 3.04
C VAL A 106 12.59 -4.63 1.61
N GLN A 107 12.31 -5.49 0.63
CA GLN A 107 12.50 -5.20 -0.79
C GLN A 107 11.14 -5.11 -1.47
N ALA A 108 10.79 -3.92 -1.95
CA ALA A 108 9.56 -3.70 -2.69
C ALA A 108 9.70 -4.20 -4.13
N ASP A 109 8.63 -4.77 -4.66
CA ASP A 109 8.52 -5.10 -6.08
C ASP A 109 8.26 -3.85 -6.95
N GLY A 110 8.05 -4.07 -8.26
CA GLY A 110 7.74 -2.99 -9.21
C GLY A 110 6.40 -2.28 -8.98
N HIS A 111 5.62 -2.71 -7.99
CA HIS A 111 4.35 -2.13 -7.58
C HIS A 111 4.38 -1.54 -6.16
N GLY A 112 5.54 -1.51 -5.51
CA GLY A 112 5.68 -1.01 -4.15
C GLY A 112 5.09 -1.92 -3.08
N VAL A 113 5.02 -3.23 -3.35
CA VAL A 113 4.57 -4.28 -2.44
C VAL A 113 5.77 -5.09 -1.97
N ALA A 114 5.84 -5.39 -0.69
CA ALA A 114 6.90 -6.22 -0.13
C ALA A 114 6.36 -7.32 0.79
N ASP A 115 6.99 -8.49 0.71
CA ASP A 115 6.79 -9.62 1.62
C ASP A 115 8.18 -10.18 1.99
N THR A 116 8.58 -10.03 3.24
CA THR A 116 9.93 -10.37 3.70
C THR A 116 9.85 -11.22 4.97
N VAL A 117 10.56 -12.35 4.99
CA VAL A 117 10.60 -13.25 6.14
C VAL A 117 12.03 -13.31 6.71
N THR A 118 12.14 -13.13 8.03
CA THR A 118 13.39 -13.29 8.78
C THR A 118 13.23 -14.34 9.86
N ALA A 119 14.15 -15.29 9.95
CA ALA A 119 14.24 -16.25 11.03
C ALA A 119 15.42 -15.90 11.96
N ILE A 120 15.12 -15.60 13.22
CA ILE A 120 16.10 -15.24 14.25
C ILE A 120 16.22 -16.42 15.21
N THR A 121 17.40 -17.04 15.24
CA THR A 121 17.67 -18.20 16.11
C THR A 121 18.17 -17.79 17.48
N ALA A 122 17.89 -18.62 18.48
CA ALA A 122 18.42 -18.47 19.85
C ALA A 122 18.11 -17.08 20.47
N ILE A 123 16.89 -16.55 20.29
CA ILE A 123 16.49 -15.30 20.95
C ILE A 123 16.68 -15.42 22.46
N LYS A 124 17.07 -14.31 23.11
CA LYS A 124 17.39 -14.29 24.54
C LYS A 124 16.15 -14.43 25.41
N GLU A 125 15.05 -13.87 24.95
CA GLU A 125 13.75 -13.92 25.60
C GLU A 125 13.14 -15.31 25.43
N GLY A 126 12.42 -15.77 26.44
CA GLY A 126 11.72 -17.07 26.40
C GLY A 126 10.43 -17.08 25.57
N GLY A 127 10.21 -16.07 24.72
CA GLY A 127 9.03 -15.88 23.89
C GLY A 127 8.94 -14.45 23.39
N ILE A 128 7.80 -14.09 22.82
CA ILE A 128 7.50 -12.72 22.36
C ILE A 128 7.06 -11.90 23.60
N PRO A 129 7.80 -10.86 24.01
CA PRO A 129 7.43 -10.05 25.17
C PRO A 129 6.21 -9.19 24.88
N ASP A 130 5.52 -8.74 25.93
CA ASP A 130 4.45 -7.76 25.81
C ASP A 130 4.99 -6.34 26.08
N ALA A 131 4.63 -5.39 25.23
CA ALA A 131 4.92 -3.96 25.35
C ALA A 131 6.40 -3.62 25.61
N ALA A 132 7.32 -4.47 25.14
CA ALA A 132 8.75 -4.29 25.32
C ALA A 132 9.54 -4.27 24.00
N TRP A 133 8.88 -4.55 22.90
CA TRP A 133 9.43 -4.49 21.55
C TRP A 133 8.55 -3.67 20.63
N TYR A 134 9.16 -3.09 19.61
CA TYR A 134 8.48 -2.57 18.44
C TYR A 134 9.22 -2.98 17.16
N VAL A 135 8.48 -3.10 16.07
CA VAL A 135 9.02 -3.33 14.73
C VAL A 135 9.13 -2.00 14.02
N ASN A 136 10.26 -1.76 13.37
CA ASN A 136 10.54 -0.52 12.66
C ASN A 136 11.09 -0.81 11.27
N VAL A 137 10.65 -0.04 10.25
CA VAL A 137 11.18 -0.06 8.88
C VAL A 137 11.62 1.35 8.53
N HIS A 138 12.83 1.48 8.02
CA HIS A 138 13.48 2.76 7.74
C HIS A 138 13.29 3.21 6.29
N ASN A 139 13.47 4.50 6.04
CA ASN A 139 13.18 5.13 4.76
C ASN A 139 14.17 4.76 3.64
N GLY A 140 15.45 4.69 3.93
CA GLY A 140 16.45 4.59 2.89
C GLY A 140 17.03 3.21 2.69
N PRO A 141 17.83 2.99 1.64
CA PRO A 141 18.51 1.71 1.45
C PRO A 141 19.63 1.49 2.46
N SER A 142 19.98 2.49 3.25
CA SER A 142 20.94 2.39 4.38
C SER A 142 20.43 3.16 5.59
N LEU A 143 21.24 3.22 6.67
CA LEU A 143 20.89 3.95 7.89
C LEU A 143 21.63 5.30 8.00
N THR A 144 22.26 5.73 6.93
CA THR A 144 22.94 7.02 6.82
C THR A 144 22.73 7.60 5.42
N PRO A 145 22.49 8.90 5.24
CA PRO A 145 22.32 9.96 6.25
C PRO A 145 21.01 9.84 7.05
N GLU A 146 20.76 10.78 7.95
CA GLU A 146 19.59 10.79 8.85
C GLU A 146 18.25 10.60 8.13
N ALA A 147 18.05 11.20 6.95
CA ALA A 147 16.84 11.04 6.15
C ALA A 147 16.58 9.59 5.73
N GLN A 148 17.61 8.76 5.61
CA GLN A 148 17.47 7.32 5.34
C GLN A 148 17.22 6.52 6.63
N PHE A 149 17.66 7.03 7.77
CA PHE A 149 17.41 6.42 9.08
C PHE A 149 15.98 6.64 9.59
N GLU A 150 15.29 7.66 9.09
CA GLU A 150 13.91 7.94 9.50
C GLU A 150 13.01 6.70 9.37
N PRO A 151 12.20 6.38 10.39
CA PRO A 151 11.20 5.32 10.26
C PRO A 151 10.07 5.75 9.32
N ILE A 152 9.69 4.88 8.41
CA ILE A 152 8.53 5.06 7.53
C ILE A 152 7.29 4.33 8.06
N VAL A 153 7.48 3.24 8.78
CA VAL A 153 6.43 2.57 9.56
C VAL A 153 7.01 2.02 10.86
N CYS A 154 6.14 1.94 11.87
CA CYS A 154 6.45 1.39 13.18
C CYS A 154 5.22 0.67 13.75
N GLY A 155 5.43 -0.36 14.57
CA GLY A 155 4.35 -1.07 15.25
C GLY A 155 4.82 -1.62 16.61
N ASP A 156 4.10 -1.26 17.68
CA ASP A 156 4.36 -1.77 19.02
C ASP A 156 3.88 -3.23 19.14
N VAL A 157 4.71 -4.08 19.71
CA VAL A 157 4.37 -5.49 19.96
C VAL A 157 3.49 -5.59 21.20
N ALA A 158 2.19 -5.81 20.99
CA ALA A 158 1.23 -6.06 22.07
C ALA A 158 0.98 -7.56 22.18
N ASN A 159 1.41 -8.17 23.29
CA ASN A 159 1.28 -9.61 23.55
C ASN A 159 0.88 -9.90 25.00
N PRO A 160 -0.24 -9.34 25.52
CA PRO A 160 -0.65 -9.49 26.91
C PRO A 160 -0.91 -10.95 27.30
N ALA A 161 -1.31 -11.79 26.35
CA ALA A 161 -1.54 -13.22 26.57
C ALA A 161 -0.25 -14.06 26.52
N ARG A 162 0.91 -13.47 26.24
CA ARG A 162 2.18 -14.17 26.02
C ARG A 162 2.08 -15.29 24.99
N GLY A 163 1.29 -15.07 23.94
CA GLY A 163 1.11 -16.01 22.84
C GLY A 163 2.38 -16.20 22.02
N ALA A 164 2.45 -17.34 21.34
CA ALA A 164 3.57 -17.65 20.43
C ALA A 164 3.40 -17.00 19.05
N HIS A 165 2.23 -16.44 18.75
CA HIS A 165 1.93 -15.75 17.50
C HIS A 165 1.33 -14.39 17.80
N VAL A 166 1.88 -13.35 17.18
CA VAL A 166 1.44 -11.95 17.35
C VAL A 166 1.42 -11.26 16.00
N ALA A 167 0.30 -10.62 15.66
CA ALA A 167 0.19 -9.69 14.55
C ALA A 167 0.39 -8.25 15.06
N VAL A 168 1.23 -7.50 14.37
CA VAL A 168 1.60 -6.13 14.72
C VAL A 168 1.29 -5.22 13.54
N PRO A 169 0.24 -4.39 13.62
CA PRO A 169 -0.03 -3.41 12.57
C PRO A 169 1.15 -2.44 12.43
N LEU A 170 1.67 -2.31 11.23
CA LEU A 170 2.73 -1.37 10.88
C LEU A 170 2.10 -0.12 10.25
N ARG A 171 2.23 0.98 10.94
CA ARG A 171 1.70 2.28 10.53
C ARG A 171 2.74 3.33 10.83
N LEU A 172 2.46 4.56 10.43
CA LEU A 172 3.20 5.67 10.97
C LEU A 172 3.08 5.67 12.49
N GLY A 173 4.22 5.60 13.16
CA GLY A 173 4.29 5.68 14.62
C GLY A 173 3.91 7.08 15.11
N PRO A 174 3.48 7.24 16.38
CA PRO A 174 3.42 8.55 16.98
C PRO A 174 4.80 9.19 16.87
N PRO A 175 4.90 10.50 16.55
CA PRO A 175 6.19 11.17 16.52
C PRO A 175 6.87 10.98 17.88
N PRO A 176 8.17 10.61 17.92
CA PRO A 176 8.87 10.50 19.17
C PRO A 176 8.87 11.82 19.91
N ALA A 177 8.80 11.77 21.21
CA ALA A 177 8.59 12.94 22.06
C ALA A 177 9.76 13.96 21.99
N SER A 178 10.91 13.60 21.44
CA SER A 178 12.05 14.54 21.26
C SER A 178 13.26 13.86 20.61
N PRO A 179 13.92 14.49 19.62
CA PRO A 179 13.40 15.58 18.80
C PRO A 179 12.26 15.08 17.91
N PRO A 180 11.40 15.95 17.36
CA PRO A 180 10.38 15.53 16.42
C PRO A 180 11.08 14.89 15.22
N SER A 181 11.04 13.57 15.13
CA SER A 181 11.83 12.83 14.19
C SER A 181 11.16 12.85 12.87
N SER A 182 10.63 12.88 12.14
CA SER A 182 10.18 13.03 10.77
C SER A 182 9.08 14.08 10.67
N PRO A 183 9.38 15.20 10.07
CA PRO A 183 8.43 16.30 9.97
C PRO A 183 7.19 15.99 9.15
N ASP A 184 7.22 14.98 8.28
CA ASP A 184 6.08 14.60 7.44
C ASP A 184 5.23 13.46 8.02
N GLN A 185 5.55 13.00 9.22
CA GLN A 185 4.85 11.86 9.85
C GLN A 185 3.41 12.17 10.28
N SER A 186 3.04 13.41 10.42
CA SER A 186 1.66 13.82 10.71
C SER A 186 0.88 14.24 9.47
N ALA A 187 1.46 14.12 8.28
CA ALA A 187 0.84 14.58 7.06
C ALA A 187 -0.48 13.85 6.78
N SER A 188 -1.50 14.62 6.43
CA SER A 188 -2.80 14.13 5.99
C SER A 188 -3.51 15.22 5.18
N GLY A 189 -4.51 14.83 4.39
CA GLY A 189 -5.21 15.82 3.59
C GLY A 189 -6.32 15.27 2.72
N THR A 190 -6.76 16.08 1.78
CA THR A 190 -7.76 15.71 0.77
C THR A 190 -7.37 16.25 -0.59
N ALA A 191 -7.75 15.52 -1.63
CA ALA A 191 -7.75 16.01 -3.01
C ALA A 191 -9.19 16.04 -3.53
N GLN A 192 -9.59 17.17 -4.10
CA GLN A 192 -10.86 17.33 -4.80
C GLN A 192 -10.59 17.36 -6.29
N LEU A 193 -11.23 16.46 -7.03
CA LEU A 193 -11.12 16.35 -8.47
C LEU A 193 -12.44 16.74 -9.12
N ALA A 194 -12.41 17.54 -10.17
CA ALA A 194 -13.62 17.90 -10.91
C ALA A 194 -13.32 18.08 -12.42
N ILE A 195 -14.17 17.52 -13.27
CA ILE A 195 -14.12 17.76 -14.72
C ILE A 195 -14.94 19.00 -15.07
N ARG A 196 -14.31 19.94 -15.75
CA ARG A 196 -14.97 21.14 -16.29
C ARG A 196 -14.44 21.44 -17.69
N GLY A 197 -15.32 21.49 -18.67
CA GLY A 197 -14.96 21.87 -20.05
C GLY A 197 -13.89 20.96 -20.68
N GLY A 198 -13.86 19.66 -20.37
CA GLY A 198 -12.85 18.73 -20.91
C GLY A 198 -11.48 18.83 -20.24
N ALA A 199 -11.41 19.47 -19.09
CA ALA A 199 -10.20 19.54 -18.26
C ALA A 199 -10.48 19.05 -16.83
N LEU A 200 -9.49 18.44 -16.22
CA LEU A 200 -9.49 18.03 -14.81
C LEU A 200 -8.94 19.16 -13.96
N THR A 201 -9.73 19.67 -13.04
CA THR A 201 -9.25 20.52 -11.94
C THR A 201 -8.96 19.65 -10.73
N VAL A 202 -7.80 19.83 -10.13
CA VAL A 202 -7.38 19.15 -8.89
C VAL A 202 -7.08 20.20 -7.85
N VAL A 203 -7.70 20.09 -6.68
CA VAL A 203 -7.44 20.94 -5.51
C VAL A 203 -7.00 20.06 -4.38
N LEU A 204 -5.77 20.28 -3.90
CA LEU A 204 -5.23 19.60 -2.70
C LEU A 204 -5.27 20.56 -1.51
N ASP A 205 -5.56 20.00 -0.35
CA ASP A 205 -5.47 20.64 0.96
C ASP A 205 -4.79 19.63 1.90
N VAL A 206 -3.57 19.95 2.36
CA VAL A 206 -2.69 19.03 3.11
C VAL A 206 -2.13 19.76 4.33
N THR A 207 -2.12 19.08 5.46
CA THR A 207 -1.56 19.57 6.74
C THR A 207 -0.52 18.59 7.27
N GLY A 208 0.30 19.03 8.24
CA GLY A 208 1.29 18.19 8.92
C GLY A 208 2.53 17.90 8.09
N LEU A 209 2.76 18.64 7.00
CA LEU A 209 4.00 18.61 6.26
C LEU A 209 5.13 19.32 7.02
N ARG A 210 6.37 19.05 6.62
CA ARG A 210 7.53 19.83 7.10
C ARG A 210 7.33 21.31 6.79
N PRO A 211 7.46 22.21 7.75
CA PRO A 211 7.39 23.65 7.49
C PRO A 211 8.29 24.08 6.36
N SER A 212 7.73 24.85 5.43
CA SER A 212 8.42 25.40 4.25
C SER A 212 9.04 24.37 3.29
N SER A 213 8.58 23.12 3.34
CA SER A 213 8.99 22.07 2.40
C SER A 213 8.24 22.16 1.07
N SER A 214 8.77 21.49 0.05
CA SER A 214 8.12 21.36 -1.25
C SER A 214 8.13 19.91 -1.69
N HIS A 215 7.01 19.45 -2.25
CA HIS A 215 6.71 18.08 -2.56
C HIS A 215 6.24 17.93 -4.00
N ALA A 216 6.73 16.92 -4.72
CA ALA A 216 6.16 16.54 -6.01
C ALA A 216 4.80 15.88 -5.80
N VAL A 217 3.87 16.14 -6.71
CA VAL A 217 2.52 15.57 -6.71
C VAL A 217 2.23 14.96 -8.05
N HIS A 218 1.77 13.72 -8.06
CA HIS A 218 1.44 13.02 -9.28
C HIS A 218 0.09 12.32 -9.18
N ILE A 219 -0.60 12.18 -10.33
CA ILE A 219 -1.66 11.20 -10.52
C ILE A 219 -1.06 10.02 -11.27
N HIS A 220 -1.32 8.83 -10.77
CA HIS A 220 -0.79 7.58 -11.28
C HIS A 220 -1.91 6.63 -11.71
N LEU A 221 -1.56 5.64 -12.55
CA LEU A 221 -2.37 4.43 -12.76
C LEU A 221 -2.14 3.43 -11.63
N GLY A 222 -3.19 2.70 -11.23
CA GLY A 222 -3.12 1.69 -10.19
C GLY A 222 -3.83 2.10 -8.92
N SER A 223 -3.22 1.81 -7.78
CA SER A 223 -3.75 2.13 -6.45
C SER A 223 -2.60 2.43 -5.47
N CYS A 224 -2.93 2.98 -4.30
CA CYS A 224 -1.96 3.16 -3.21
C CYS A 224 -1.31 1.85 -2.77
N ALA A 225 -2.04 0.74 -2.82
CA ALA A 225 -1.54 -0.59 -2.46
C ALA A 225 -0.75 -1.28 -3.58
N SER A 226 -0.92 -0.84 -4.85
CA SER A 226 -0.22 -1.40 -6.02
C SER A 226 0.08 -0.28 -7.00
N GLN A 227 1.25 0.27 -6.89
CA GLN A 227 1.66 1.49 -7.59
C GLN A 227 1.97 1.25 -9.07
N GLY A 228 1.68 2.23 -9.89
CA GLY A 228 1.88 2.20 -11.34
C GLY A 228 2.44 3.51 -11.88
N ALA A 229 2.43 3.64 -13.20
CA ALA A 229 3.05 4.75 -13.90
C ALA A 229 2.38 6.10 -13.61
N VAL A 230 3.17 7.18 -13.58
CA VAL A 230 2.68 8.55 -13.59
C VAL A 230 1.92 8.82 -14.90
N ILE A 231 0.70 9.33 -14.77
CA ILE A 231 -0.12 9.76 -15.93
C ILE A 231 -0.25 11.28 -16.01
N HIS A 232 -0.23 11.96 -14.87
CA HIS A 232 -0.23 13.42 -14.81
C HIS A 232 0.69 13.90 -13.70
N ALA A 233 1.72 14.65 -14.07
CA ALA A 233 2.51 15.42 -13.12
C ALA A 233 1.78 16.75 -12.83
N LEU A 234 1.64 17.08 -11.54
CA LEU A 234 1.04 18.32 -11.08
C LEU A 234 2.15 19.31 -10.64
N PRO A 235 1.86 20.61 -10.51
CA PRO A 235 2.78 21.53 -9.87
C PRO A 235 3.15 21.07 -8.45
N SER A 236 4.32 21.47 -7.98
CA SER A 236 4.76 21.14 -6.63
C SER A 236 3.83 21.74 -5.56
N LEU A 237 3.58 20.97 -4.53
CA LEU A 237 2.87 21.39 -3.32
C LEU A 237 3.89 22.00 -2.35
N THR A 238 3.71 23.24 -1.95
CA THR A 238 4.65 23.93 -1.04
C THR A 238 3.95 24.26 0.27
N ALA A 239 4.51 23.78 1.37
CA ALA A 239 4.02 24.03 2.72
C ALA A 239 4.42 25.42 3.22
N ASP A 240 3.52 26.04 3.96
CA ASP A 240 3.80 27.27 4.70
C ASP A 240 4.65 26.99 5.97
N ALA A 241 4.89 28.04 6.77
CA ALA A 241 5.65 27.93 8.01
C ALA A 241 4.93 27.08 9.10
N GLY A 242 3.65 26.78 8.93
CA GLY A 242 2.86 25.91 9.81
C GLY A 242 2.76 24.45 9.31
N GLY A 243 3.33 24.15 8.13
CA GLY A 243 3.22 22.82 7.53
C GLY A 243 1.89 22.56 6.82
N HIS A 244 1.13 23.62 6.50
CA HIS A 244 -0.08 23.54 5.69
C HIS A 244 0.23 23.92 4.24
N ALA A 245 -0.37 23.22 3.29
CA ALA A 245 -0.19 23.44 1.87
C ALA A 245 -1.48 23.28 1.09
N THR A 246 -1.72 24.15 0.13
CA THR A 246 -2.80 24.04 -0.83
C THR A 246 -2.26 24.10 -2.26
N LEU A 247 -2.86 23.34 -3.16
CA LEU A 247 -2.53 23.33 -4.59
C LEU A 247 -3.81 23.35 -5.40
N THR A 248 -3.87 24.20 -6.41
CA THR A 248 -4.88 24.11 -7.47
C THR A 248 -4.19 23.91 -8.80
N ALA A 249 -4.51 22.82 -9.49
CA ALA A 249 -3.93 22.47 -10.78
C ALA A 249 -5.03 22.16 -11.80
N THR A 250 -4.73 22.37 -13.09
CA THR A 250 -5.62 21.98 -14.19
C THR A 250 -4.86 21.14 -15.20
N VAL A 251 -5.42 19.98 -15.53
CA VAL A 251 -4.90 19.05 -16.54
C VAL A 251 -5.86 19.04 -17.71
N GLY A 252 -5.40 19.42 -18.89
CA GLY A 252 -6.20 19.45 -20.13
C GLY A 252 -6.45 18.05 -20.69
N ASN A 253 -7.46 17.94 -21.58
CA ASN A 253 -7.79 16.71 -22.31
C ASN A 253 -8.17 15.54 -21.40
N VAL A 254 -8.82 15.81 -20.28
CA VAL A 254 -9.39 14.80 -19.37
C VAL A 254 -10.90 14.97 -19.36
N SER A 255 -11.63 13.99 -19.89
CA SER A 255 -13.09 14.04 -20.04
C SER A 255 -13.85 13.34 -18.90
N SER A 256 -13.20 12.48 -18.15
CA SER A 256 -13.81 11.76 -17.01
C SER A 256 -12.75 11.36 -15.99
N ILE A 257 -13.18 11.15 -14.75
CA ILE A 257 -12.34 10.63 -13.67
C ILE A 257 -12.68 9.14 -13.54
N PRO A 258 -11.78 8.22 -13.92
CA PRO A 258 -12.03 6.79 -13.76
C PRO A 258 -11.98 6.42 -12.28
N THR A 259 -12.87 5.53 -11.86
CA THR A 259 -12.93 5.04 -10.48
C THR A 259 -12.08 3.78 -10.29
N GLY A 260 -11.29 3.74 -9.21
CA GLY A 260 -10.53 2.56 -8.80
C GLY A 260 -9.31 2.23 -9.68
N THR A 261 -8.91 3.12 -10.58
CA THR A 261 -7.73 2.91 -11.43
C THR A 261 -6.73 4.05 -11.40
N TRP A 262 -7.04 5.11 -10.68
CA TRP A 262 -6.14 6.23 -10.43
C TRP A 262 -5.90 6.38 -8.93
N TYR A 263 -4.72 6.86 -8.59
CA TYR A 263 -4.40 7.33 -7.25
C TYR A 263 -3.52 8.57 -7.32
N ILE A 264 -3.49 9.32 -6.22
CA ILE A 264 -2.69 10.55 -6.07
C ILE A 264 -1.59 10.26 -5.05
N ASN A 265 -0.34 10.55 -5.42
CA ASN A 265 0.81 10.56 -4.50
C ASN A 265 1.30 11.97 -4.25
N VAL A 266 1.66 12.24 -2.99
CA VAL A 266 2.53 13.33 -2.58
C VAL A 266 3.85 12.72 -2.15
N HIS A 267 4.94 13.08 -2.80
CA HIS A 267 6.28 12.54 -2.55
C HIS A 267 7.01 13.32 -1.46
N ARG A 268 8.08 12.75 -0.92
CA ARG A 268 8.85 13.36 0.17
C ARG A 268 9.50 14.68 -0.23
N THR A 269 9.99 14.79 -1.47
CA THR A 269 10.60 16.01 -2.02
C THR A 269 10.16 16.27 -3.45
N THR A 270 10.67 17.33 -4.07
CA THR A 270 10.51 17.59 -5.51
C THR A 270 11.55 16.87 -6.36
N ALA A 271 12.60 16.33 -5.77
CA ALA A 271 13.74 15.71 -6.46
C ALA A 271 13.52 14.22 -6.72
N VAL A 272 12.36 13.83 -7.23
CA VAL A 272 11.92 12.46 -7.40
C VAL A 272 12.82 11.57 -8.28
N THR A 273 13.84 12.11 -8.91
CA THR A 273 14.86 11.37 -9.68
C THR A 273 16.19 11.26 -8.96
N ALA A 274 16.34 11.89 -7.79
CA ALA A 274 17.62 11.95 -7.07
C ALA A 274 17.95 10.65 -6.31
N GLY A 275 16.94 9.84 -5.98
CA GLY A 275 17.11 8.58 -5.29
C GLY A 275 15.82 8.12 -4.62
N GLN A 276 15.85 6.91 -4.07
CA GLN A 276 14.72 6.30 -3.38
C GLN A 276 14.14 7.20 -2.31
N THR A 277 14.97 7.72 -1.41
CA THR A 277 14.56 8.52 -0.25
C THR A 277 13.73 9.75 -0.63
N ASP A 278 14.03 10.36 -1.78
CA ASP A 278 13.33 11.55 -2.29
C ASP A 278 12.05 11.18 -3.02
N PHE A 279 12.02 9.99 -3.65
CA PHE A 279 10.89 9.48 -4.40
C PHE A 279 9.81 8.87 -3.50
N ASP A 280 10.15 8.40 -2.31
CA ASP A 280 9.19 7.72 -1.42
C ASP A 280 7.93 8.57 -1.23
N PRO A 281 6.73 7.99 -1.43
CA PRO A 281 5.48 8.69 -1.18
C PRO A 281 5.28 8.87 0.33
N ILE A 282 4.80 10.03 0.73
CA ILE A 282 4.41 10.33 2.11
C ILE A 282 2.89 10.32 2.28
N LEU A 283 2.16 10.65 1.23
CA LEU A 283 0.70 10.58 1.19
C LEU A 283 0.23 9.91 -0.08
N CYS A 284 -0.84 9.14 0.05
CA CYS A 284 -1.53 8.52 -1.06
C CYS A 284 -3.03 8.53 -0.88
N GLY A 285 -3.80 8.58 -1.98
CA GLY A 285 -5.25 8.46 -1.98
C GLY A 285 -5.78 7.86 -3.26
N ASP A 286 -6.58 6.80 -3.15
CA ASP A 286 -7.21 6.13 -4.29
C ASP A 286 -8.42 6.93 -4.81
N VAL A 287 -8.48 7.17 -6.12
CA VAL A 287 -9.55 7.91 -6.75
C VAL A 287 -10.77 7.01 -6.93
N GLY A 288 -11.85 7.33 -6.22
CA GLY A 288 -13.12 6.60 -6.30
C GLY A 288 -13.10 5.20 -5.66
N GLY A 289 -12.08 4.89 -4.86
CA GLY A 289 -12.09 3.74 -3.96
C GLY A 289 -13.05 4.00 -2.80
N ALA A 290 -13.87 3.01 -2.44
CA ALA A 290 -14.52 3.04 -1.14
C ALA A 290 -13.42 3.14 -0.07
N SER A 291 -13.52 4.13 0.82
CA SER A 291 -12.64 4.27 1.98
C SER A 291 -12.91 3.11 2.94
N GLY A 292 -12.34 1.96 2.63
CA GLY A 292 -12.38 0.75 3.44
C GLY A 292 -10.99 0.48 3.99
N TYR A 293 -10.77 0.94 5.20
CA TYR A 293 -9.75 0.43 6.12
C TYR A 293 -10.32 0.49 7.53
#